data_99a5a5cd5c67db63138c46fcac061765
#
_entry.id   99a5a5cd5c67db63138c46fcac061765
#
_cell.length_a   1.000
_cell.length_b   1.000
_cell.length_c   1.000
_cell.angle_alpha   90.00
_cell.angle_beta   90.00
_cell.angle_gamma   90.00
#
_symmetry.space_group_name_H-M   'P 1'
#
loop_
_entity.id
_entity.type
_entity.pdbx_description
1 polymer ?
#
loop_
_entity_poly.entity_id
_entity_poly.type
_entity_poly.pdbx_seq_one_letter_code
_entity_poly.pdbx_strand_id
1 'polypeptide(L)'
;MIFVRIEWLILVALTVMLAVGTAIEPMWWTSECQLGLLPTELISDRDDCTTSTYDFYGAGLLVPLALPVALCAMPIVAPRRLVAWGVAATLVALIVIAFLLGDRPFPGEGLPLAFVGYCLPSVVIAILLAGFQRRLTETGLTT
;
A
#
# COMPACT_ATOMS: atom_id res chain seq x y z
N MET A 1 17.31 -20.79 0.91
CA MET A 1 16.68 -19.81 1.86
C MET A 1 17.09 -18.35 1.63
N ILE A 2 18.31 -18.07 1.15
CA ILE A 2 18.77 -16.67 0.92
C ILE A 2 17.95 -15.99 -0.18
N PHE A 3 17.68 -16.64 -1.29
CA PHE A 3 16.90 -16.08 -2.40
C PHE A 3 15.51 -15.60 -1.96
N VAL A 4 14.79 -16.38 -1.19
CA VAL A 4 13.47 -16.00 -0.67
C VAL A 4 13.52 -14.73 0.16
N ARG A 5 14.56 -14.56 0.99
CA ARG A 5 14.74 -13.34 1.79
C ARG A 5 15.04 -12.12 0.93
N ILE A 6 15.83 -12.30 -0.13
CA ILE A 6 16.15 -11.22 -1.07
C ILE A 6 14.89 -10.74 -1.80
N GLU A 7 14.05 -11.65 -2.28
CA GLU A 7 12.79 -11.32 -2.95
C GLU A 7 11.85 -10.52 -2.04
N TRP A 8 11.72 -10.93 -0.77
CA TRP A 8 10.91 -10.20 0.20
C TRP A 8 11.53 -8.85 0.60
N LEU A 9 12.86 -8.75 0.65
CA LEU A 9 13.55 -7.46 0.88
C LEU A 9 13.28 -6.48 -0.27
N ILE A 10 13.30 -6.95 -1.51
CA ILE A 10 12.96 -6.13 -2.68
C ILE A 10 11.51 -5.66 -2.58
N LEU A 11 10.57 -6.54 -2.19
CA LEU A 11 9.18 -6.17 -2.00
C LEU A 11 9.02 -5.11 -0.91
N VAL A 12 9.70 -5.26 0.23
CA VAL A 12 9.70 -4.26 1.31
C VAL A 12 10.23 -2.92 0.81
N ALA A 13 11.36 -2.91 0.10
CA ALA A 13 11.94 -1.69 -0.47
C ALA A 13 10.96 -1.01 -1.43
N LEU A 14 10.34 -1.77 -2.34
CA LEU A 14 9.32 -1.26 -3.26
C LEU A 14 8.12 -0.69 -2.50
N THR A 15 7.63 -1.39 -1.48
CA THR A 15 6.50 -0.94 -0.67
C THR A 15 6.82 0.36 0.09
N VAL A 16 8.05 0.50 0.61
CA VAL A 16 8.52 1.75 1.23
C VAL A 16 8.57 2.88 0.21
N MET A 17 9.11 2.63 -0.99
CA MET A 17 9.16 3.66 -2.05
C MET A 17 7.76 4.13 -2.45
N LEU A 18 6.81 3.20 -2.59
CA LEU A 18 5.42 3.53 -2.89
C LEU A 18 4.77 4.30 -1.74
N ALA A 19 5.05 3.94 -0.46
CA ALA A 19 4.54 4.65 0.70
C ALA A 19 5.03 6.11 0.74
N VAL A 20 6.33 6.31 0.51
CA VAL A 20 6.94 7.65 0.45
C VAL A 20 6.37 8.43 -0.72
N GLY A 21 6.25 7.82 -1.90
CA GLY A 21 5.62 8.45 -3.07
C GLY A 21 4.21 8.95 -2.74
N THR A 22 3.36 8.08 -2.20
CA THR A 22 1.98 8.43 -1.81
C THR A 22 1.92 9.56 -0.76
N ALA A 23 2.89 9.59 0.17
CA ALA A 23 2.93 10.64 1.19
C ALA A 23 3.30 12.02 0.61
N ILE A 24 4.16 12.06 -0.41
CA ILE A 24 4.69 13.30 -1.01
C ILE A 24 3.78 13.78 -2.16
N GLU A 25 3.08 12.88 -2.84
CA GLU A 25 2.19 13.25 -3.93
C GLU A 25 1.08 14.20 -3.45
N PRO A 26 0.67 15.18 -4.28
CA PRO A 26 -0.45 16.04 -3.96
C PRO A 26 -1.71 15.19 -3.82
N MET A 27 -2.50 15.48 -2.78
CA MET A 27 -3.70 14.72 -2.45
C MET A 27 -4.74 14.74 -3.57
N TRP A 28 -4.79 15.84 -4.33
CA TRP A 28 -5.76 16.04 -5.40
C TRP A 28 -5.07 15.98 -6.76
N TRP A 29 -5.74 15.41 -7.74
CA TRP A 29 -5.32 15.55 -9.12
C TRP A 29 -5.30 17.05 -9.46
N THR A 30 -4.13 17.61 -9.71
CA THR A 30 -3.93 19.04 -9.97
C THR A 30 -4.84 19.57 -11.07
N SER A 31 -5.18 18.75 -12.07
CA SER A 31 -6.10 19.11 -13.15
C SER A 31 -7.55 19.28 -12.66
N GLU A 32 -8.06 18.40 -11.81
CA GLU A 32 -9.44 18.49 -11.29
C GLU A 32 -9.60 19.62 -10.30
N CYS A 33 -8.59 19.83 -9.45
CA CYS A 33 -8.55 20.93 -8.52
C CYS A 33 -8.48 22.29 -9.24
N GLN A 34 -7.62 22.43 -10.24
CA GLN A 34 -7.48 23.66 -11.02
C GLN A 34 -8.71 23.97 -11.87
N LEU A 35 -9.46 22.96 -12.30
CA LEU A 35 -10.71 23.12 -13.03
C LEU A 35 -11.91 23.43 -12.14
N GLY A 36 -11.75 23.42 -10.80
CA GLY A 36 -12.82 23.72 -9.85
C GLY A 36 -13.90 22.64 -9.82
N LEU A 37 -13.56 21.39 -10.18
CA LEU A 37 -14.50 20.25 -10.18
C LEU A 37 -14.69 19.67 -8.78
N LEU A 38 -13.85 20.08 -7.81
CA LEU A 38 -13.95 19.65 -6.41
C LEU A 38 -14.90 20.55 -5.63
N PRO A 39 -15.66 20.01 -4.66
CA PRO A 39 -16.59 20.79 -3.85
C PRO A 39 -15.82 21.88 -3.06
N THR A 40 -16.29 23.11 -3.15
CA THR A 40 -15.70 24.32 -2.53
C THR A 40 -15.61 24.26 -1.00
N GLU A 41 -16.28 23.29 -0.37
CA GLU A 41 -16.19 23.08 1.08
C GLU A 41 -14.85 22.46 1.53
N LEU A 42 -14.12 21.82 0.60
CA LEU A 42 -12.85 21.12 0.87
C LEU A 42 -11.62 21.93 0.44
N ILE A 43 -11.80 22.95 -0.37
CA ILE A 43 -10.72 23.75 -0.96
C ILE A 43 -11.05 25.22 -0.76
N SER A 44 -10.40 25.84 0.23
CA SER A 44 -10.59 27.27 0.50
C SER A 44 -9.69 28.15 -0.37
N ASP A 45 -8.57 27.63 -0.85
CA ASP A 45 -7.60 28.37 -1.67
C ASP A 45 -6.95 27.49 -2.76
N ARG A 46 -6.48 28.11 -3.85
CA ARG A 46 -5.76 27.42 -4.94
C ARG A 46 -4.46 26.77 -4.49
N ASP A 47 -3.87 27.25 -3.40
CA ASP A 47 -2.66 26.70 -2.80
C ASP A 47 -2.90 25.30 -2.18
N ASP A 48 -4.15 24.99 -1.78
CA ASP A 48 -4.54 23.68 -1.26
C ASP A 48 -4.41 22.57 -2.30
N CYS A 49 -4.42 22.90 -3.59
CA CYS A 49 -4.25 21.93 -4.69
C CYS A 49 -2.85 21.31 -4.75
N THR A 50 -1.86 21.92 -4.13
CA THR A 50 -0.47 21.45 -4.11
C THR A 50 -0.06 20.82 -2.78
N THR A 51 -0.98 20.83 -1.81
CA THR A 51 -0.74 20.25 -0.48
C THR A 51 -0.49 18.76 -0.58
N SER A 52 0.63 18.29 0.01
CA SER A 52 0.96 16.86 0.01
C SER A 52 -0.04 16.08 0.86
N THR A 53 -0.22 14.81 0.55
CA THR A 53 -1.07 13.91 1.33
C THR A 53 -0.65 13.88 2.81
N TYR A 54 0.66 13.96 3.06
CA TYR A 54 1.19 14.01 4.42
C TYR A 54 0.83 15.31 5.15
N ASP A 55 0.92 16.47 4.50
CA ASP A 55 0.58 17.76 5.12
C ASP A 55 -0.91 17.84 5.46
N PHE A 56 -1.75 17.19 4.66
CA PHE A 56 -3.19 17.17 4.88
C PHE A 56 -3.60 16.25 6.04
N TYR A 57 -3.10 15.00 6.08
CA TYR A 57 -3.48 14.01 7.10
C TYR A 57 -2.58 14.00 8.33
N GLY A 58 -1.41 14.64 8.24
CA GLY A 58 -0.43 14.66 9.32
C GLY A 58 0.11 13.28 9.67
N ALA A 59 0.52 13.13 10.94
CA ALA A 59 1.10 11.89 11.46
C ALA A 59 0.16 10.67 11.42
N GLY A 60 -1.17 10.88 11.31
CA GLY A 60 -2.15 9.81 11.20
C GLY A 60 -1.97 8.94 9.95
N LEU A 61 -1.42 9.54 8.87
CA LEU A 61 -1.13 8.84 7.63
C LEU A 61 -0.04 7.75 7.78
N LEU A 62 0.87 7.91 8.74
CA LEU A 62 1.97 6.96 8.94
C LEU A 62 1.49 5.56 9.32
N VAL A 63 0.37 5.44 10.03
CA VAL A 63 -0.17 4.15 10.45
C VAL A 63 -0.61 3.29 9.25
N PRO A 64 -1.51 3.77 8.37
CA PRO A 64 -1.91 2.99 7.20
C PRO A 64 -0.76 2.75 6.21
N LEU A 65 0.23 3.65 6.11
CA LEU A 65 1.39 3.45 5.24
C LEU A 65 2.40 2.45 5.81
N ALA A 66 2.63 2.45 7.13
CA ALA A 66 3.56 1.53 7.78
C ALA A 66 3.03 0.09 7.86
N LEU A 67 1.72 -0.10 7.92
CA LEU A 67 1.12 -1.42 8.09
C LEU A 67 1.48 -2.41 6.97
N PRO A 68 1.34 -2.10 5.67
CA PRO A 68 1.75 -2.98 4.58
C PRO A 68 3.25 -3.25 4.58
N VAL A 69 4.08 -2.25 4.92
CA VAL A 69 5.55 -2.42 5.04
C VAL A 69 5.89 -3.43 6.13
N ALA A 70 5.28 -3.30 7.31
CA ALA A 70 5.49 -4.21 8.43
C ALA A 70 5.04 -5.64 8.09
N LEU A 71 3.90 -5.79 7.40
CA LEU A 71 3.41 -7.08 6.94
C LEU A 71 4.38 -7.74 5.94
N CYS A 72 4.88 -6.99 4.96
CA CYS A 72 5.85 -7.50 3.98
C CYS A 72 7.21 -7.86 4.62
N ALA A 73 7.57 -7.28 5.76
CA ALA A 73 8.78 -7.62 6.50
C ALA A 73 8.68 -8.96 7.28
N MET A 74 7.47 -9.41 7.61
CA MET A 74 7.25 -10.64 8.38
C MET A 74 7.89 -11.90 7.77
N PRO A 75 7.77 -12.18 6.45
CA PRO A 75 8.38 -13.36 5.84
C PRO A 75 9.91 -13.34 5.83
N ILE A 76 10.55 -12.18 5.98
CA ILE A 76 12.01 -12.06 6.10
C ILE A 76 12.48 -12.68 7.42
N VAL A 77 11.75 -12.39 8.51
CA VAL A 77 12.03 -12.89 9.85
C VAL A 77 11.64 -14.37 9.98
N ALA A 78 10.45 -14.71 9.50
CA ALA A 78 9.91 -16.06 9.56
C ALA A 78 9.59 -16.58 8.14
N PRO A 79 10.57 -17.14 7.40
CA PRO A 79 10.41 -17.59 6.02
C PRO A 79 9.62 -18.91 5.93
N ARG A 80 8.40 -18.88 6.48
CA ARG A 80 7.47 -20.02 6.44
C ARG A 80 6.39 -19.73 5.40
N ARG A 81 6.04 -20.75 4.61
CA ARG A 81 5.01 -20.66 3.59
C ARG A 81 3.67 -20.13 4.14
N LEU A 82 3.29 -20.56 5.35
CA LEU A 82 2.05 -20.09 5.99
C LEU A 82 2.10 -18.59 6.28
N VAL A 83 3.27 -18.06 6.66
CA VAL A 83 3.46 -16.61 6.89
C VAL A 83 3.31 -15.84 5.58
N ALA A 84 3.93 -16.30 4.49
CA ALA A 84 3.82 -15.64 3.18
C ALA A 84 2.36 -15.58 2.69
N TRP A 85 1.62 -16.69 2.79
CA TRP A 85 0.20 -16.72 2.43
C TRP A 85 -0.67 -15.89 3.39
N GLY A 86 -0.35 -15.91 4.68
CA GLY A 86 -1.03 -15.08 5.68
C GLY A 86 -0.86 -13.59 5.37
N VAL A 87 0.35 -13.14 5.03
CA VAL A 87 0.61 -11.75 4.63
C VAL A 87 -0.16 -11.39 3.36
N ALA A 88 -0.11 -12.23 2.32
CA ALA A 88 -0.85 -11.98 1.08
C ALA A 88 -2.36 -11.86 1.34
N ALA A 89 -2.94 -12.78 2.13
CA ALA A 89 -4.35 -12.74 2.48
C ALA A 89 -4.72 -11.49 3.30
N THR A 90 -3.87 -11.08 4.24
CA THR A 90 -4.10 -9.87 5.06
C THR A 90 -4.05 -8.61 4.19
N LEU A 91 -3.09 -8.50 3.27
CA LEU A 91 -3.01 -7.38 2.34
C LEU A 91 -4.24 -7.29 1.43
N VAL A 92 -4.72 -8.43 0.91
CA VAL A 92 -5.98 -8.48 0.14
C VAL A 92 -7.15 -8.03 1.00
N ALA A 93 -7.26 -8.51 2.23
CA ALA A 93 -8.33 -8.11 3.15
C ALA A 93 -8.30 -6.61 3.43
N LEU A 94 -7.12 -6.00 3.62
CA LEU A 94 -6.97 -4.56 3.81
C LEU A 94 -7.47 -3.76 2.60
N ILE A 95 -7.16 -4.21 1.37
CA ILE A 95 -7.67 -3.57 0.15
C ILE A 95 -9.20 -3.66 0.09
N VAL A 96 -9.77 -4.84 0.34
CA VAL A 96 -11.22 -5.04 0.34
C VAL A 96 -11.89 -4.15 1.40
N ILE A 97 -11.34 -4.09 2.60
CA ILE A 97 -11.85 -3.23 3.68
C ILE A 97 -11.75 -1.75 3.27
N ALA A 98 -10.61 -1.30 2.72
CA ALA A 98 -10.45 0.06 2.24
C ALA A 98 -11.47 0.42 1.15
N PHE A 99 -11.71 -0.51 0.22
CA PHE A 99 -12.70 -0.33 -0.84
C PHE A 99 -14.13 -0.26 -0.30
N LEU A 100 -14.49 -1.14 0.65
CA LEU A 100 -15.83 -1.14 1.27
C LEU A 100 -16.08 0.07 2.18
N LEU A 101 -15.02 0.63 2.78
CA LEU A 101 -15.13 1.83 3.60
C LEU A 101 -15.08 3.11 2.77
N GLY A 102 -14.55 3.05 1.54
CA GLY A 102 -14.42 4.19 0.64
C GLY A 102 -15.75 4.79 0.17
N ASP A 103 -16.84 4.03 0.21
CA ASP A 103 -18.20 4.51 -0.12
C ASP A 103 -18.85 5.35 1.03
N ARG A 104 -18.17 5.51 2.16
CA ARG A 104 -18.70 6.33 3.25
C ARG A 104 -18.17 7.77 3.09
N PRO A 105 -19.02 8.78 3.30
CA PRO A 105 -18.61 10.18 3.30
C PRO A 105 -17.76 10.46 4.55
N PHE A 106 -16.49 10.02 4.50
CA PHE A 106 -15.48 10.48 5.45
C PHE A 106 -14.89 11.78 4.91
N PRO A 107 -14.60 12.75 5.78
CA PRO A 107 -13.78 13.88 5.39
C PRO A 107 -12.41 13.33 5.00
N GLY A 108 -12.13 13.24 3.69
CA GLY A 108 -10.93 12.62 3.13
C GLY A 108 -11.19 11.50 2.12
N GLU A 109 -12.12 11.69 1.20
CA GLU A 109 -12.54 10.69 0.18
C GLU A 109 -11.39 10.11 -0.67
N GLY A 110 -10.23 10.80 -0.74
CA GLY A 110 -9.07 10.33 -1.50
C GLY A 110 -8.22 9.24 -0.81
N LEU A 111 -8.27 9.13 0.53
CA LEU A 111 -7.39 8.22 1.27
C LEU A 111 -7.61 6.72 0.94
N PRO A 112 -8.86 6.20 0.86
CA PRO A 112 -9.07 4.79 0.53
C PRO A 112 -8.58 4.44 -0.87
N LEU A 113 -8.77 5.34 -1.84
CA LEU A 113 -8.37 5.10 -3.23
C LEU A 113 -6.84 5.15 -3.40
N ALA A 114 -6.18 6.13 -2.77
CA ALA A 114 -4.72 6.23 -2.71
C ALA A 114 -4.11 5.00 -2.02
N PHE A 115 -4.74 4.53 -0.92
CA PHE A 115 -4.31 3.33 -0.21
C PHE A 115 -4.43 2.07 -1.07
N VAL A 116 -5.52 1.91 -1.84
CA VAL A 116 -5.70 0.81 -2.78
C VAL A 116 -4.62 0.85 -3.86
N GLY A 117 -4.37 2.02 -4.48
CA GLY A 117 -3.34 2.19 -5.50
C GLY A 117 -1.94 1.85 -4.98
N TYR A 118 -1.63 2.24 -3.74
CA TYR A 118 -0.39 1.94 -3.06
C TYR A 118 -0.22 0.45 -2.73
N CYS A 119 -1.26 -0.20 -2.21
CA CYS A 119 -1.19 -1.60 -1.77
C CYS A 119 -1.28 -2.61 -2.92
N LEU A 120 -1.94 -2.28 -4.03
CA LEU A 120 -2.25 -3.21 -5.11
C LEU A 120 -1.00 -3.85 -5.74
N PRO A 121 0.07 -3.10 -6.11
CA PRO A 121 1.29 -3.69 -6.61
C PRO A 121 1.95 -4.65 -5.61
N SER A 122 1.98 -4.25 -4.33
CA SER A 122 2.56 -5.07 -3.25
C SER A 122 1.81 -6.38 -3.05
N VAL A 123 0.47 -6.36 -3.15
CA VAL A 123 -0.37 -7.57 -3.06
C VAL A 123 -0.10 -8.51 -4.23
N VAL A 124 -0.08 -8.01 -5.45
CA VAL A 124 0.18 -8.84 -6.64
C VAL A 124 1.52 -9.53 -6.51
N ILE A 125 2.58 -8.79 -6.15
CA ILE A 125 3.92 -9.35 -5.99
C ILE A 125 3.95 -10.35 -4.83
N ALA A 126 3.31 -10.06 -3.68
CA ALA A 126 3.26 -10.97 -2.54
C ALA A 126 2.59 -12.31 -2.89
N ILE A 127 1.50 -12.29 -3.67
CA ILE A 127 0.82 -13.50 -4.15
C ILE A 127 1.75 -14.30 -5.08
N LEU A 128 2.43 -13.63 -6.02
CA LEU A 128 3.36 -14.28 -6.92
C LEU A 128 4.52 -14.94 -6.17
N LEU A 129 5.11 -14.24 -5.18
CA LEU A 129 6.17 -14.78 -4.35
C LEU A 129 5.70 -15.98 -3.50
N ALA A 130 4.53 -15.88 -2.89
CA ALA A 130 3.95 -16.99 -2.13
C ALA A 130 3.67 -18.22 -3.01
N GLY A 131 3.20 -18.00 -4.25
CA GLY A 131 3.00 -19.05 -5.25
C GLY A 131 4.31 -19.68 -5.75
N PHE A 132 5.35 -18.86 -5.94
CA PHE A 132 6.67 -19.33 -6.35
C PHE A 132 7.33 -20.20 -5.27
N GLN A 133 7.25 -19.80 -4.00
CA GLN A 133 7.70 -20.62 -2.87
C GLN A 133 7.03 -21.99 -2.82
N ARG A 134 5.78 -22.08 -3.24
CA ARG A 134 5.09 -23.35 -3.35
C ARG A 134 5.75 -24.30 -4.34
N ARG A 135 6.10 -23.80 -5.52
CA ARG A 135 6.73 -24.61 -6.56
C ARG A 135 8.13 -25.10 -6.16
N LEU A 136 8.90 -24.24 -5.48
CA LEU A 136 10.25 -24.62 -5.01
C LEU A 136 10.22 -25.74 -3.98
N THR A 137 9.23 -25.76 -3.08
CA THR A 137 9.06 -26.83 -2.10
C THR A 137 8.59 -28.13 -2.74
N GLU A 138 7.76 -28.07 -3.78
CA GLU A 138 7.28 -29.26 -4.52
C GLU A 138 8.39 -29.89 -5.39
N THR A 139 9.35 -29.10 -5.88
CA THR A 139 10.49 -29.58 -6.69
C THR A 139 11.69 -30.04 -5.88
N GLY A 140 11.63 -30.00 -4.54
CA GLY A 140 12.71 -30.48 -3.67
C GLY A 140 14.00 -29.67 -3.71
N LEU A 141 13.99 -28.47 -4.31
CA LEU A 141 15.14 -27.57 -4.44
C LEU A 141 15.47 -26.79 -3.16
N THR A 142 14.78 -27.06 -2.06
CA THR A 142 14.96 -26.39 -0.76
C THR A 142 15.67 -27.30 0.25
N THR A 143 16.79 -27.90 -0.10
CA THR A 143 17.71 -28.47 0.90
C THR A 143 18.72 -27.43 1.36
#